data_4c2ab5f23362073c6c55400b4b285cb3
#
_entry.id   4c2ab5f23362073c6c55400b4b285cb3
#
_cell.length_a   1.000
_cell.length_b   1.000
_cell.length_c   1.000
_cell.angle_alpha   90.00
_cell.angle_beta   90.00
_cell.angle_gamma   90.00
#
_symmetry.space_group_name_H-M   'P 1'
#
loop_
_entity.id
_entity.type
_entity.pdbx_description
1 polymer ?
#
loop_
_entity_poly.entity_id
_entity_poly.type
_entity_poly.pdbx_seq_one_letter_code
_entity_poly.pdbx_strand_id
1 'polypeptide(L)'
;MDYQNNGQWRDRDDPFSPHTQTPPFAEGPGPDFYDDGFDPIPPRQKKPRKTISPRSKATLKVVALCLVCALAGGMVYPVYQNITGQSGGTTLYSGQRTPTQVDVTTVDTSKELTTAEIYAKYVSSCVGITVDIVTTNIFGQQVTGAAAGSGFVLTEDGYILTNYHVIDGANSIKVTFSDGKEYTATYVGGEEKNDIAVIKVDATGLTPVVIGKSSDMLVGEQVTTIGNPLGELTFSESTGIISALDRTITMSDGTQMNMIQTDCAIHSGNSGGPLFNNHGEVIGIVSAKYSSSGGSSSASVEGLGFAIPMDDVADMVSELVTNGYVTGKPILGISVEDVSENVQSYGVPAGAIVRAVTPGLCGEKAGLQVGDIITKIDDQEVSSASELIAAKNTHKPDDTITLTVFRNGETTTVKVTLEESTPEKEALQEKAQQQATQEQQQQQQQQQQQQGSSGWPFGSFGY
;
A
#
# COMPACT_ATOMS: atom_id res chain seq x y z
N MET A 1 31.10 26.71 33.73
CA MET A 1 31.47 28.03 34.21
C MET A 1 31.29 28.94 33.01
N ASP A 2 30.41 29.74 32.92
CA ASP A 2 29.54 30.64 33.54
C ASP A 2 28.31 30.85 32.68
N TYR A 3 27.16 30.69 33.27
CA TYR A 3 25.89 31.13 32.72
C TYR A 3 25.84 32.66 32.75
N GLN A 4 25.76 33.31 31.59
CA GLN A 4 25.16 34.65 31.52
C GLN A 4 24.12 34.68 30.39
N ASN A 5 22.95 34.95 30.86
CA ASN A 5 21.66 35.20 30.26
C ASN A 5 21.73 36.34 29.24
N ASN A 6 21.47 36.08 27.95
CA ASN A 6 20.77 37.01 27.05
C ASN A 6 20.33 36.26 25.80
N GLY A 7 19.03 36.05 25.68
CA GLY A 7 18.40 35.40 24.58
C GLY A 7 18.45 36.21 23.28
N GLN A 8 19.31 35.81 22.38
CA GLN A 8 19.19 36.05 20.94
C GLN A 8 19.95 34.94 20.22
N TRP A 9 19.20 34.02 19.64
CA TRP A 9 19.73 33.06 18.67
C TRP A 9 20.03 33.82 17.38
N ARG A 10 21.30 33.87 16.98
CA ARG A 10 21.66 34.24 15.61
C ARG A 10 21.58 33.00 14.76
N ASP A 11 20.67 33.05 13.78
CA ASP A 11 20.62 32.08 12.70
C ASP A 11 21.95 32.11 11.95
N ARG A 12 22.54 30.92 11.86
CA ARG A 12 23.68 30.65 10.99
C ARG A 12 23.09 30.12 9.70
N ASP A 13 23.47 30.74 8.60
CA ASP A 13 23.05 30.50 7.20
C ASP A 13 22.75 29.03 6.88
N ASP A 14 21.48 28.75 6.54
CA ASP A 14 21.02 27.50 5.95
C ASP A 14 21.00 27.68 4.42
N PRO A 15 21.79 26.90 3.63
CA PRO A 15 21.90 27.06 2.18
C PRO A 15 20.69 26.56 1.39
N PHE A 16 19.58 26.13 2.02
CA PHE A 16 18.42 25.54 1.34
C PHE A 16 17.09 26.27 1.53
N SER A 17 17.08 27.56 1.89
CA SER A 17 15.83 28.33 1.86
C SER A 17 15.48 28.75 0.44
N PRO A 18 14.28 28.41 -0.08
CA PRO A 18 13.84 28.89 -1.38
C PRO A 18 13.50 30.38 -1.31
N HIS A 19 14.28 31.19 -2.02
CA HIS A 19 13.97 32.60 -2.26
C HIS A 19 12.72 32.70 -3.16
N THR A 20 11.56 32.94 -2.59
CA THR A 20 10.42 33.49 -3.29
C THR A 20 10.62 34.99 -3.45
N GLN A 21 11.14 35.42 -4.58
CA GLN A 21 11.10 36.81 -5.02
C GLN A 21 9.70 37.11 -5.56
N THR A 22 8.91 37.86 -4.79
CA THR A 22 7.76 38.59 -5.29
C THR A 22 8.24 39.82 -6.06
N PRO A 23 7.78 40.08 -7.32
CA PRO A 23 8.11 41.31 -8.00
C PRO A 23 7.40 42.50 -7.34
N PRO A 24 8.02 43.68 -7.34
CA PRO A 24 7.42 44.88 -6.75
C PRO A 24 6.21 45.31 -7.55
N PHE A 25 5.07 45.44 -6.90
CA PHE A 25 3.92 46.14 -7.45
C PHE A 25 4.25 47.62 -7.63
N ALA A 26 4.15 48.13 -8.85
CA ALA A 26 4.20 49.55 -9.15
C ALA A 26 2.96 50.23 -8.53
N GLU A 27 3.18 51.21 -7.68
CA GLU A 27 2.16 52.10 -7.16
C GLU A 27 1.63 52.93 -8.33
N GLY A 28 0.38 52.69 -8.74
CA GLY A 28 -0.39 53.58 -9.57
C GLY A 28 -1.00 54.68 -8.69
N PRO A 29 -1.21 55.89 -9.23
CA PRO A 29 -1.75 57.03 -8.45
C PRO A 29 -3.18 56.73 -7.98
N GLY A 30 -3.43 56.97 -6.70
CA GLY A 30 -4.73 56.84 -6.05
C GLY A 30 -5.74 57.84 -6.64
N PRO A 31 -7.03 57.55 -6.59
CA PRO A 31 -8.06 58.46 -7.05
C PRO A 31 -8.19 59.66 -6.09
N ASP A 32 -8.06 60.86 -6.66
CA ASP A 32 -8.34 62.13 -5.96
C ASP A 32 -9.78 62.14 -5.46
N PHE A 33 -9.97 62.29 -4.17
CA PHE A 33 -11.26 62.62 -3.58
C PHE A 33 -11.59 64.06 -3.91
N TYR A 34 -12.56 64.31 -4.82
CA TYR A 34 -13.19 65.60 -5.01
C TYR A 34 -14.10 65.88 -3.81
N ASP A 35 -13.81 66.96 -3.14
CA ASP A 35 -14.63 67.59 -2.10
C ASP A 35 -15.81 68.29 -2.79
N ASP A 36 -16.98 67.66 -2.82
CA ASP A 36 -18.20 68.26 -3.34
C ASP A 36 -18.79 69.22 -2.30
N GLY A 37 -18.32 70.47 -2.38
CA GLY A 37 -18.99 71.60 -1.71
C GLY A 37 -20.40 71.75 -2.19
N PHE A 38 -21.40 71.64 -1.30
CA PHE A 38 -22.80 71.93 -1.55
C PHE A 38 -23.01 73.43 -1.72
N ASP A 39 -23.22 73.89 -2.99
CA ASP A 39 -23.79 75.20 -3.27
C ASP A 39 -25.33 75.14 -3.22
N PRO A 40 -25.97 76.18 -2.59
CA PRO A 40 -27.42 76.17 -2.40
C PRO A 40 -28.18 76.45 -3.76
N ILE A 41 -29.17 75.60 -4.00
CA ILE A 41 -30.03 75.66 -5.22
C ILE A 41 -30.80 76.98 -5.31
N PRO A 42 -30.64 77.75 -6.41
CA PRO A 42 -31.45 78.94 -6.65
C PRO A 42 -32.89 78.57 -7.05
N PRO A 43 -33.88 79.45 -6.76
CA PRO A 43 -35.29 79.14 -6.97
C PRO A 43 -35.65 79.04 -8.47
N ARG A 44 -36.39 77.97 -8.78
CA ARG A 44 -36.81 77.55 -10.10
C ARG A 44 -37.76 78.57 -10.77
N GLN A 45 -37.27 79.34 -11.74
CA GLN A 45 -38.08 80.14 -12.60
C GLN A 45 -38.89 79.31 -13.62
N LYS A 46 -40.22 79.47 -13.66
CA LYS A 46 -41.10 78.86 -14.66
C LYS A 46 -40.81 79.35 -16.03
N LYS A 47 -40.28 78.56 -16.95
CA LYS A 47 -40.13 78.88 -18.34
C LYS A 47 -41.47 78.85 -19.08
N PRO A 48 -41.69 79.76 -20.01
CA PRO A 48 -42.98 79.85 -20.82
C PRO A 48 -43.11 78.63 -21.74
N ARG A 49 -44.33 78.12 -21.90
CA ARG A 49 -44.69 77.02 -22.80
C ARG A 49 -44.36 77.41 -24.25
N LYS A 50 -43.37 76.76 -24.84
CA LYS A 50 -43.09 76.88 -26.28
C LYS A 50 -44.12 76.07 -27.06
N THR A 51 -44.83 76.76 -27.93
CA THR A 51 -45.72 76.20 -28.96
C THR A 51 -44.89 75.43 -29.97
N ILE A 52 -45.22 74.14 -30.18
CA ILE A 52 -44.53 73.27 -31.11
C ILE A 52 -44.73 73.72 -32.54
N SER A 53 -43.66 74.06 -33.28
CA SER A 53 -43.69 74.47 -34.65
C SER A 53 -44.12 73.30 -35.59
N PRO A 54 -44.71 73.62 -36.78
CA PRO A 54 -45.14 72.55 -37.71
C PRO A 54 -44.05 71.57 -38.12
N ARG A 55 -42.79 71.99 -38.13
CA ARG A 55 -41.63 71.12 -38.43
C ARG A 55 -41.35 70.11 -37.33
N SER A 56 -41.60 70.44 -36.07
CA SER A 56 -41.41 69.54 -34.98
C SER A 56 -42.48 68.46 -34.90
N LYS A 57 -43.69 68.69 -35.42
CA LYS A 57 -44.75 67.70 -35.57
C LYS A 57 -44.40 66.59 -36.59
N ALA A 58 -43.70 67.00 -37.67
CA ALA A 58 -43.25 66.10 -38.71
C ALA A 58 -42.11 65.18 -38.16
N THR A 59 -41.14 65.76 -37.43
CA THR A 59 -40.05 65.02 -36.82
C THR A 59 -40.57 64.04 -35.74
N LEU A 60 -41.58 64.43 -34.95
CA LEU A 60 -42.20 63.58 -33.96
C LEU A 60 -42.93 62.39 -34.59
N LYS A 61 -43.57 62.59 -35.78
CA LYS A 61 -44.18 61.46 -36.53
C LYS A 61 -43.15 60.51 -37.09
N VAL A 62 -42.01 60.98 -37.57
CA VAL A 62 -40.93 60.17 -38.09
C VAL A 62 -40.29 59.37 -36.95
N VAL A 63 -40.03 60.00 -35.79
CA VAL A 63 -39.51 59.32 -34.62
C VAL A 63 -40.49 58.24 -34.09
N ALA A 64 -41.79 58.53 -34.07
CA ALA A 64 -42.81 57.57 -33.70
C ALA A 64 -42.89 56.41 -34.70
N LEU A 65 -42.77 56.70 -36.01
CA LEU A 65 -42.69 55.60 -37.01
C LEU A 65 -41.46 54.73 -36.87
N CYS A 66 -40.29 55.34 -36.63
CA CYS A 66 -39.06 54.61 -36.38
C CYS A 66 -39.15 53.75 -35.11
N LEU A 67 -39.82 54.24 -34.04
CA LEU A 67 -40.08 53.48 -32.85
C LEU A 67 -41.01 52.27 -33.08
N VAL A 68 -42.07 52.49 -33.89
CA VAL A 68 -42.97 51.36 -34.25
C VAL A 68 -42.25 50.37 -35.14
N CYS A 69 -41.41 50.79 -36.08
CA CYS A 69 -40.59 49.89 -36.89
C CYS A 69 -39.55 49.13 -36.03
N ALA A 70 -38.93 49.77 -35.03
CA ALA A 70 -38.04 49.13 -34.10
C ALA A 70 -38.74 48.12 -33.20
N LEU A 71 -39.95 48.42 -32.74
CA LEU A 71 -40.78 47.49 -31.96
C LEU A 71 -41.29 46.34 -32.84
N ALA A 72 -41.71 46.62 -34.08
CA ALA A 72 -42.11 45.57 -35.02
C ALA A 72 -40.90 44.67 -35.40
N GLY A 73 -39.74 45.27 -35.67
CA GLY A 73 -38.50 44.54 -35.96
C GLY A 73 -38.01 43.70 -34.75
N GLY A 74 -38.15 44.24 -33.52
CA GLY A 74 -37.83 43.56 -32.31
C GLY A 74 -38.74 42.36 -32.04
N MET A 75 -40.00 42.35 -32.51
CA MET A 75 -40.86 41.15 -32.41
C MET A 75 -40.66 40.18 -33.58
N VAL A 76 -40.21 40.59 -34.72
CA VAL A 76 -39.97 39.73 -35.88
C VAL A 76 -38.75 38.83 -35.64
N TYR A 77 -37.72 39.33 -34.95
CA TYR A 77 -36.48 38.61 -34.71
C TYR A 77 -36.68 37.34 -33.85
N PRO A 78 -37.35 37.39 -32.69
CA PRO A 78 -37.62 36.15 -31.91
C PRO A 78 -38.62 35.21 -32.62
N VAL A 79 -39.56 35.74 -33.43
CA VAL A 79 -40.46 34.90 -34.25
C VAL A 79 -39.68 34.23 -35.38
N TYR A 80 -38.77 34.96 -36.03
CA TYR A 80 -37.89 34.40 -37.06
C TYR A 80 -36.97 33.31 -36.48
N GLN A 81 -36.37 33.53 -35.30
CA GLN A 81 -35.58 32.52 -34.61
C GLN A 81 -36.39 31.27 -34.24
N ASN A 82 -37.65 31.44 -33.82
CA ASN A 82 -38.53 30.32 -33.48
C ASN A 82 -38.98 29.53 -34.75
N ILE A 83 -39.09 30.18 -35.91
CA ILE A 83 -39.46 29.54 -37.18
C ILE A 83 -38.24 28.88 -37.84
N THR A 84 -37.05 29.46 -37.73
CA THR A 84 -35.83 28.97 -38.37
C THR A 84 -35.04 27.99 -37.51
N GLY A 85 -35.42 27.78 -36.26
CA GLY A 85 -34.74 26.87 -35.33
C GLY A 85 -33.32 27.29 -34.94
N GLN A 86 -32.89 28.51 -35.31
CA GLN A 86 -31.59 29.08 -34.94
C GLN A 86 -31.66 29.83 -33.61
N SER A 87 -31.97 29.15 -32.53
CA SER A 87 -31.63 29.67 -31.22
C SER A 87 -30.17 29.38 -30.93
N GLY A 88 -29.33 30.43 -30.87
CA GLY A 88 -27.94 30.34 -30.48
C GLY A 88 -27.77 30.00 -28.99
N GLY A 89 -28.51 29.02 -28.49
CA GLY A 89 -28.37 28.48 -27.16
C GLY A 89 -27.31 27.38 -27.15
N THR A 90 -26.41 27.38 -26.20
CA THR A 90 -25.49 26.24 -25.94
C THR A 90 -26.34 25.01 -25.69
N THR A 91 -26.34 24.08 -26.64
CA THR A 91 -27.06 22.81 -26.50
C THR A 91 -26.19 21.86 -25.65
N LEU A 92 -26.64 21.58 -24.45
CA LEU A 92 -26.06 20.49 -23.65
C LEU A 92 -26.66 19.17 -24.14
N TYR A 93 -25.81 18.31 -24.65
CA TYR A 93 -26.23 16.95 -25.04
C TYR A 93 -26.26 16.10 -23.80
N SER A 94 -27.43 15.64 -23.35
CA SER A 94 -27.60 14.63 -22.31
C SER A 94 -27.86 13.29 -22.97
N GLY A 95 -26.97 12.29 -22.66
CA GLY A 95 -27.22 10.93 -23.07
C GLY A 95 -28.34 10.31 -22.21
N GLN A 96 -29.33 9.73 -22.83
CA GLN A 96 -30.30 8.88 -22.16
C GLN A 96 -29.81 7.44 -22.21
N ARG A 97 -29.09 7.05 -21.16
CA ARG A 97 -28.69 5.65 -20.98
C ARG A 97 -29.71 4.96 -20.08
N THR A 98 -30.26 3.86 -20.53
CA THR A 98 -31.03 2.97 -19.65
C THR A 98 -30.03 2.30 -18.70
N PRO A 99 -30.20 2.35 -17.36
CA PRO A 99 -29.35 1.62 -16.44
C PRO A 99 -29.33 0.14 -16.81
N THR A 100 -28.13 -0.43 -16.93
CA THR A 100 -27.97 -1.86 -17.14
C THR A 100 -28.38 -2.56 -15.85
N GLN A 101 -29.42 -3.42 -15.92
CA GLN A 101 -29.72 -4.34 -14.82
C GLN A 101 -28.77 -5.54 -14.96
N VAL A 102 -27.99 -5.81 -13.92
CA VAL A 102 -27.07 -6.94 -13.85
C VAL A 102 -27.74 -8.07 -13.10
N ASP A 103 -27.91 -9.20 -13.78
CA ASP A 103 -28.46 -10.43 -13.18
C ASP A 103 -27.32 -11.27 -12.62
N VAL A 104 -27.23 -11.39 -11.30
CA VAL A 104 -26.06 -11.93 -10.55
C VAL A 104 -26.15 -13.45 -10.32
N THR A 105 -27.09 -14.17 -10.93
CA THR A 105 -27.50 -15.52 -10.50
C THR A 105 -26.75 -16.70 -11.10
N THR A 106 -25.90 -16.55 -12.11
CA THR A 106 -25.11 -17.65 -12.67
C THR A 106 -23.74 -17.23 -13.13
N VAL A 107 -22.70 -17.96 -12.68
CA VAL A 107 -21.31 -17.75 -13.09
C VAL A 107 -21.12 -18.49 -14.43
N ASP A 108 -21.38 -17.83 -15.54
CA ASP A 108 -20.93 -18.29 -16.86
C ASP A 108 -19.62 -17.57 -17.17
N THR A 109 -18.49 -18.23 -16.93
CA THR A 109 -17.15 -17.69 -17.21
C THR A 109 -16.78 -17.77 -18.69
N SER A 110 -17.63 -18.32 -19.54
CA SER A 110 -17.43 -18.33 -20.99
C SER A 110 -17.72 -16.98 -21.66
N LYS A 111 -18.41 -16.06 -20.94
CA LYS A 111 -18.80 -14.75 -21.42
C LYS A 111 -17.95 -13.64 -20.81
N GLU A 112 -17.45 -12.74 -21.65
CA GLU A 112 -16.83 -11.51 -21.16
C GLU A 112 -17.84 -10.64 -20.41
N LEU A 113 -17.43 -10.13 -19.26
CA LEU A 113 -18.17 -9.22 -18.41
C LEU A 113 -17.63 -7.80 -18.56
N THR A 114 -18.51 -6.84 -18.48
CA THR A 114 -18.09 -5.44 -18.29
C THR A 114 -17.58 -5.23 -16.87
N THR A 115 -16.77 -4.20 -16.64
CA THR A 115 -16.29 -3.85 -15.31
C THR A 115 -17.44 -3.64 -14.31
N ALA A 116 -18.52 -2.99 -14.74
CA ALA A 116 -19.70 -2.81 -13.91
C ALA A 116 -20.38 -4.12 -13.52
N GLU A 117 -20.37 -5.13 -14.42
CA GLU A 117 -20.87 -6.48 -14.12
C GLU A 117 -19.94 -7.21 -13.15
N ILE A 118 -18.61 -7.08 -13.30
CA ILE A 118 -17.63 -7.66 -12.37
C ILE A 118 -17.84 -7.06 -10.97
N TYR A 119 -17.94 -5.71 -10.88
CA TYR A 119 -18.19 -5.05 -9.61
C TYR A 119 -19.49 -5.52 -8.93
N ALA A 120 -20.60 -5.47 -9.68
CA ALA A 120 -21.91 -5.85 -9.12
C ALA A 120 -21.94 -7.32 -8.64
N LYS A 121 -21.20 -8.20 -9.32
CA LYS A 121 -21.13 -9.63 -9.00
C LYS A 121 -20.25 -9.93 -7.80
N TYR A 122 -19.10 -9.27 -7.69
CA TYR A 122 -18.04 -9.66 -6.76
C TYR A 122 -17.77 -8.67 -5.62
N VAL A 123 -18.44 -7.52 -5.57
CA VAL A 123 -18.25 -6.58 -4.45
C VAL A 123 -18.60 -7.20 -3.10
N SER A 124 -19.57 -8.14 -3.06
CA SER A 124 -19.92 -8.88 -1.85
C SER A 124 -18.91 -9.97 -1.47
N SER A 125 -18.06 -10.37 -2.42
CA SER A 125 -16.97 -11.33 -2.21
C SER A 125 -15.67 -10.65 -1.80
N CYS A 126 -15.59 -9.31 -1.89
CA CYS A 126 -14.44 -8.52 -1.47
C CYS A 126 -14.65 -8.01 -0.05
N VAL A 127 -13.58 -7.92 0.72
CA VAL A 127 -13.62 -7.46 2.11
C VAL A 127 -12.56 -6.42 2.38
N GLY A 128 -12.89 -5.48 3.26
CA GLY A 128 -11.90 -4.60 3.90
C GLY A 128 -11.35 -5.28 5.14
N ILE A 129 -10.04 -5.17 5.35
CA ILE A 129 -9.35 -5.71 6.51
C ILE A 129 -8.73 -4.55 7.27
N THR A 130 -8.98 -4.49 8.56
CA THR A 130 -8.35 -3.54 9.49
C THR A 130 -7.72 -4.34 10.61
N VAL A 131 -6.47 -4.02 10.92
CA VAL A 131 -5.70 -4.67 11.99
C VAL A 131 -5.26 -3.67 13.02
N ASP A 132 -5.31 -4.07 14.29
CA ASP A 132 -4.72 -3.34 15.39
C ASP A 132 -3.29 -3.86 15.63
N ILE A 133 -2.30 -2.97 15.52
CA ILE A 133 -0.89 -3.29 15.74
C ILE A 133 -0.44 -2.57 17.01
N VAL A 134 0.18 -3.28 17.95
CA VAL A 134 0.81 -2.67 19.12
C VAL A 134 2.32 -2.64 18.91
N THR A 135 2.88 -1.44 18.79
CA THR A 135 4.32 -1.22 18.70
C THR A 135 4.84 -0.57 19.97
N THR A 136 6.09 -0.85 20.31
CA THR A 136 6.77 -0.18 21.43
C THR A 136 7.64 0.94 20.86
N ASN A 137 7.36 2.20 21.27
CA ASN A 137 8.15 3.33 20.83
C ASN A 137 9.54 3.33 21.51
N ILE A 138 10.42 4.25 21.07
CA ILE A 138 11.80 4.40 21.59
C ILE A 138 11.86 4.71 23.10
N PHE A 139 10.75 5.07 23.72
CA PHE A 139 10.63 5.33 25.17
C PHE A 139 10.07 4.13 25.94
N GLY A 140 9.91 2.95 25.31
CA GLY A 140 9.36 1.75 25.93
C GLY A 140 7.83 1.79 26.13
N GLN A 141 7.13 2.75 25.53
CA GLN A 141 5.67 2.85 25.64
C GLN A 141 5.00 2.08 24.51
N GLN A 142 3.95 1.36 24.83
CA GLN A 142 3.10 0.72 23.82
C GLN A 142 2.26 1.77 23.10
N VAL A 143 2.34 1.80 21.79
CA VAL A 143 1.55 2.66 20.90
C VAL A 143 0.72 1.74 20.00
N THR A 144 -0.59 1.96 20.00
CA THR A 144 -1.49 1.24 19.10
C THR A 144 -1.54 1.97 17.76
N GLY A 145 -1.22 1.26 16.69
CA GLY A 145 -1.42 1.67 15.31
C GLY A 145 -2.53 0.85 14.67
N ALA A 146 -3.06 1.32 13.56
CA ALA A 146 -3.96 0.55 12.71
C ALA A 146 -3.37 0.47 11.30
N ALA A 147 -3.49 -0.69 10.67
CA ALA A 147 -3.22 -0.84 9.24
C ALA A 147 -4.48 -1.36 8.55
N ALA A 148 -4.61 -1.06 7.26
CA ALA A 148 -5.77 -1.45 6.48
C ALA A 148 -5.34 -2.05 5.14
N GLY A 149 -6.12 -3.00 4.66
CA GLY A 149 -5.98 -3.65 3.37
C GLY A 149 -7.30 -4.24 2.90
N SER A 150 -7.22 -5.09 1.94
CA SER A 150 -8.35 -5.81 1.35
C SER A 150 -8.13 -7.32 1.40
N GLY A 151 -9.19 -8.06 1.12
CA GLY A 151 -9.17 -9.50 0.93
C GLY A 151 -10.35 -9.94 0.08
N PHE A 152 -10.45 -11.22 -0.17
CA PHE A 152 -11.57 -11.80 -0.88
C PHE A 152 -11.92 -13.21 -0.38
N VAL A 153 -13.19 -13.52 -0.48
CA VAL A 153 -13.78 -14.76 0.03
C VAL A 153 -13.40 -15.94 -0.88
N LEU A 154 -12.81 -16.97 -0.28
CA LEU A 154 -12.45 -18.22 -0.95
C LEU A 154 -13.55 -19.27 -0.83
N THR A 155 -14.28 -19.30 0.29
CA THR A 155 -15.26 -20.35 0.58
C THR A 155 -16.54 -19.79 1.22
N GLU A 156 -17.66 -20.48 1.02
CA GLU A 156 -18.96 -20.08 1.57
C GLU A 156 -19.00 -20.02 3.11
N ASP A 157 -18.09 -20.73 3.78
CA ASP A 157 -18.00 -20.80 5.23
C ASP A 157 -17.01 -19.82 5.85
N GLY A 158 -16.39 -18.93 5.04
CA GLY A 158 -15.69 -17.74 5.53
C GLY A 158 -14.17 -17.77 5.54
N TYR A 159 -13.51 -18.63 4.74
CA TYR A 159 -12.10 -18.45 4.45
C TYR A 159 -11.89 -17.28 3.49
N ILE A 160 -10.90 -16.43 3.82
CA ILE A 160 -10.59 -15.19 3.10
C ILE A 160 -9.10 -15.18 2.81
N LEU A 161 -8.73 -14.84 1.58
CA LEU A 161 -7.34 -14.65 1.16
C LEU A 161 -7.00 -13.15 1.20
N THR A 162 -5.79 -12.85 1.65
CA THR A 162 -5.20 -11.51 1.70
C THR A 162 -3.68 -11.59 1.58
N ASN A 163 -2.98 -10.45 1.59
CA ASN A 163 -1.52 -10.44 1.71
C ASN A 163 -1.07 -10.69 3.15
N TYR A 164 0.10 -11.33 3.31
CA TYR A 164 0.71 -11.54 4.63
C TYR A 164 1.03 -10.20 5.32
N HIS A 165 1.62 -9.25 4.60
CA HIS A 165 1.96 -7.94 5.15
C HIS A 165 0.75 -7.11 5.64
N VAL A 166 -0.47 -7.42 5.19
CA VAL A 166 -1.71 -6.76 5.66
C VAL A 166 -2.02 -7.16 7.10
N ILE A 167 -1.69 -8.40 7.49
CA ILE A 167 -2.04 -8.96 8.80
C ILE A 167 -0.82 -9.19 9.69
N ASP A 168 0.37 -8.91 9.20
CA ASP A 168 1.62 -9.09 9.95
C ASP A 168 1.63 -8.22 11.23
N GLY A 169 2.01 -8.84 12.36
CA GLY A 169 2.02 -8.19 13.66
C GLY A 169 0.65 -7.81 14.23
N ALA A 170 -0.45 -8.28 13.62
CA ALA A 170 -1.81 -7.98 14.07
C ALA A 170 -2.12 -8.62 15.42
N ASN A 171 -2.60 -7.81 16.39
CA ASN A 171 -3.19 -8.30 17.63
C ASN A 171 -4.66 -8.68 17.46
N SER A 172 -5.36 -8.00 16.58
CA SER A 172 -6.74 -8.30 16.20
C SER A 172 -6.92 -8.02 14.71
N ILE A 173 -7.75 -8.84 14.07
CA ILE A 173 -8.07 -8.72 12.65
C ILE A 173 -9.59 -8.51 12.55
N LYS A 174 -9.98 -7.37 12.00
CA LYS A 174 -11.36 -7.03 11.72
C LYS A 174 -11.61 -7.04 10.22
N VAL A 175 -12.66 -7.74 9.80
CA VAL A 175 -13.10 -7.87 8.41
C VAL A 175 -14.43 -7.16 8.26
N THR A 176 -14.53 -6.25 7.27
CA THR A 176 -15.74 -5.51 6.94
C THR A 176 -16.20 -5.88 5.54
N PHE A 177 -17.44 -6.30 5.39
CA PHE A 177 -18.07 -6.63 4.11
C PHE A 177 -18.74 -5.39 3.48
N SER A 178 -19.08 -5.49 2.19
CA SER A 178 -19.71 -4.39 1.44
C SER A 178 -21.11 -4.00 1.94
N ASP A 179 -21.78 -4.88 2.68
CA ASP A 179 -23.06 -4.61 3.35
C ASP A 179 -22.91 -3.93 4.71
N GLY A 180 -21.67 -3.62 5.13
CA GLY A 180 -21.34 -2.99 6.39
C GLY A 180 -21.26 -3.94 7.57
N LYS A 181 -21.43 -5.25 7.38
CA LYS A 181 -21.21 -6.22 8.45
C LYS A 181 -19.74 -6.37 8.78
N GLU A 182 -19.43 -6.47 10.06
CA GLU A 182 -18.10 -6.63 10.59
C GLU A 182 -17.97 -7.96 11.34
N TYR A 183 -16.83 -8.61 11.14
CA TYR A 183 -16.47 -9.86 11.83
C TYR A 183 -15.05 -9.76 12.36
N THR A 184 -14.81 -10.38 13.51
CA THR A 184 -13.45 -10.67 13.96
C THR A 184 -12.97 -11.91 13.22
N ALA A 185 -11.79 -11.83 12.60
CA ALA A 185 -11.19 -12.96 11.93
C ALA A 185 -10.11 -13.60 12.79
N THR A 186 -9.92 -14.91 12.58
CA THR A 186 -8.80 -15.67 13.12
C THR A 186 -7.79 -15.94 12.01
N TYR A 187 -6.51 -15.83 12.33
CA TYR A 187 -5.44 -16.26 11.43
C TYR A 187 -5.47 -17.78 11.27
N VAL A 188 -5.45 -18.25 10.03
CA VAL A 188 -5.41 -19.67 9.68
C VAL A 188 -3.98 -20.10 9.39
N GLY A 189 -3.32 -19.39 8.48
CA GLY A 189 -1.96 -19.64 8.06
C GLY A 189 -1.52 -18.66 6.99
N GLY A 190 -0.23 -18.62 6.70
CA GLY A 190 0.32 -17.74 5.68
C GLY A 190 1.73 -18.12 5.26
N GLU A 191 2.19 -17.47 4.20
CA GLU A 191 3.51 -17.61 3.65
C GLU A 191 4.11 -16.23 3.41
N GLU A 192 4.99 -15.81 4.32
CA GLU A 192 5.58 -14.49 4.31
C GLU A 192 6.36 -14.20 3.01
N LYS A 193 7.13 -15.19 2.51
CA LYS A 193 7.94 -15.03 1.31
C LYS A 193 7.12 -14.82 0.04
N ASN A 194 5.92 -15.39 0.00
CA ASN A 194 4.98 -15.26 -1.11
C ASN A 194 3.94 -14.17 -0.85
N ASP A 195 4.03 -13.50 0.31
CA ASP A 195 3.13 -12.42 0.74
C ASP A 195 1.65 -12.79 0.68
N ILE A 196 1.30 -14.02 1.10
CA ILE A 196 -0.08 -14.53 1.16
C ILE A 196 -0.46 -14.97 2.58
N ALA A 197 -1.71 -14.73 2.95
CA ALA A 197 -2.28 -15.18 4.21
C ALA A 197 -3.76 -15.55 4.05
N VAL A 198 -4.17 -16.58 4.78
CA VAL A 198 -5.57 -17.00 4.91
C VAL A 198 -6.06 -16.68 6.31
N ILE A 199 -7.19 -16.03 6.38
CA ILE A 199 -7.91 -15.73 7.62
C ILE A 199 -9.31 -16.34 7.56
N LYS A 200 -9.97 -16.52 8.71
CA LYS A 200 -11.28 -17.15 8.82
C LYS A 200 -12.23 -16.28 9.64
N VAL A 201 -13.39 -16.01 9.10
CA VAL A 201 -14.51 -15.37 9.82
C VAL A 201 -15.59 -16.41 10.15
N ASP A 202 -16.31 -16.22 11.25
CA ASP A 202 -17.45 -17.05 11.60
C ASP A 202 -18.71 -16.52 10.88
N ALA A 203 -18.78 -16.81 9.58
CA ALA A 203 -19.89 -16.47 8.70
C ALA A 203 -20.16 -17.62 7.74
N THR A 204 -21.41 -17.72 7.29
CA THR A 204 -21.85 -18.76 6.35
C THR A 204 -22.72 -18.16 5.24
N GLY A 205 -22.78 -18.84 4.11
CA GLY A 205 -23.55 -18.39 2.95
C GLY A 205 -22.90 -17.20 2.25
N LEU A 206 -21.59 -17.07 2.37
CA LEU A 206 -20.80 -16.07 1.64
C LEU A 206 -20.70 -16.46 0.17
N THR A 207 -20.47 -15.50 -0.69
CA THR A 207 -20.24 -15.73 -2.12
C THR A 207 -18.74 -15.80 -2.39
N PRO A 208 -18.17 -16.97 -2.73
CA PRO A 208 -16.76 -17.08 -3.08
C PRO A 208 -16.47 -16.44 -4.43
N VAL A 209 -15.23 -16.04 -4.64
CA VAL A 209 -14.72 -15.68 -5.97
C VAL A 209 -14.46 -16.94 -6.79
N VAL A 210 -14.35 -16.78 -8.11
CA VAL A 210 -13.87 -17.82 -9.02
C VAL A 210 -12.39 -17.61 -9.25
N ILE A 211 -11.58 -18.64 -9.01
CA ILE A 211 -10.15 -18.60 -9.27
C ILE A 211 -9.90 -18.92 -10.75
N GLY A 212 -9.19 -18.02 -11.42
CA GLY A 212 -8.73 -18.16 -12.80
C GLY A 212 -7.27 -18.58 -12.88
N LYS A 213 -6.75 -18.63 -14.10
CA LYS A 213 -5.36 -18.94 -14.39
C LYS A 213 -4.63 -17.70 -14.86
N SER A 214 -3.60 -17.32 -14.13
CA SER A 214 -2.75 -16.19 -14.52
C SER A 214 -1.89 -16.49 -15.76
N SER A 215 -1.54 -17.76 -15.97
CA SER A 215 -0.79 -18.23 -17.14
C SER A 215 -1.54 -18.13 -18.47
N ASP A 216 -2.87 -18.06 -18.43
CA ASP A 216 -3.69 -17.94 -19.64
C ASP A 216 -3.81 -16.48 -20.12
N MET A 217 -3.33 -15.51 -19.35
CA MET A 217 -3.47 -14.08 -19.61
C MET A 217 -2.44 -13.56 -20.60
N LEU A 218 -2.83 -12.52 -21.35
CA LEU A 218 -1.97 -11.83 -22.31
C LEU A 218 -1.77 -10.36 -21.93
N VAL A 219 -0.61 -9.80 -22.27
CA VAL A 219 -0.35 -8.36 -22.12
C VAL A 219 -1.34 -7.58 -23.01
N GLY A 220 -1.97 -6.58 -22.41
CA GLY A 220 -3.02 -5.76 -23.03
C GLY A 220 -4.45 -6.19 -22.70
N GLU A 221 -4.64 -7.34 -22.05
CA GLU A 221 -5.97 -7.73 -21.57
C GLU A 221 -6.45 -6.88 -20.41
N GLN A 222 -7.76 -6.61 -20.42
CA GLN A 222 -8.39 -5.80 -19.39
C GLN A 222 -8.47 -6.55 -18.07
N VAL A 223 -8.12 -5.84 -16.99
CA VAL A 223 -8.21 -6.32 -15.62
C VAL A 223 -8.88 -5.32 -14.71
N THR A 224 -9.50 -5.81 -13.67
CA THR A 224 -10.25 -5.01 -12.70
C THR A 224 -9.89 -5.45 -11.29
N THR A 225 -9.65 -4.50 -10.39
CA THR A 225 -9.49 -4.78 -8.96
C THR A 225 -10.58 -4.09 -8.15
N ILE A 226 -11.02 -4.75 -7.08
CA ILE A 226 -11.97 -4.21 -6.11
C ILE A 226 -11.30 -4.24 -4.75
N GLY A 227 -11.20 -3.09 -4.09
CA GLY A 227 -10.58 -2.96 -2.79
C GLY A 227 -11.31 -1.96 -1.90
N ASN A 228 -10.87 -1.86 -0.65
CA ASN A 228 -11.39 -0.91 0.33
C ASN A 228 -10.29 0.09 0.74
N PRO A 229 -9.93 1.04 -0.12
CA PRO A 229 -8.90 2.01 0.18
C PRO A 229 -9.27 2.80 1.43
N LEU A 230 -8.31 2.90 2.37
CA LEU A 230 -8.42 3.64 3.63
C LEU A 230 -9.34 3.04 4.71
N GLY A 231 -9.98 1.88 4.47
CA GLY A 231 -10.82 1.22 5.49
C GLY A 231 -12.11 1.95 5.88
N GLU A 232 -12.32 3.17 5.41
CA GLU A 232 -13.44 4.04 5.80
C GLU A 232 -14.47 4.25 4.67
N LEU A 233 -14.15 3.83 3.45
CA LEU A 233 -14.94 4.14 2.27
C LEU A 233 -15.57 2.88 1.68
N THR A 234 -16.67 3.08 0.98
CA THR A 234 -17.30 2.06 0.13
C THR A 234 -16.25 1.44 -0.82
N PHE A 235 -16.32 0.13 -1.01
CA PHE A 235 -15.47 -0.60 -1.94
C PHE A 235 -15.33 0.13 -3.27
N SER A 236 -14.08 0.31 -3.68
CA SER A 236 -13.76 1.03 -4.90
C SER A 236 -13.24 0.08 -5.96
N GLU A 237 -13.67 0.30 -7.20
CA GLU A 237 -13.20 -0.40 -8.37
C GLU A 237 -12.11 0.42 -9.08
N SER A 238 -11.06 -0.26 -9.52
CA SER A 238 -10.05 0.29 -10.41
C SER A 238 -9.82 -0.66 -11.58
N THR A 239 -9.80 -0.11 -12.80
CA THR A 239 -9.67 -0.86 -14.04
C THR A 239 -8.45 -0.42 -14.82
N GLY A 240 -7.79 -1.36 -15.46
CA GLY A 240 -6.63 -1.14 -16.32
C GLY A 240 -6.40 -2.34 -17.23
N ILE A 241 -5.15 -2.54 -17.61
CA ILE A 241 -4.72 -3.69 -18.42
C ILE A 241 -3.53 -4.39 -17.76
N ILE A 242 -3.25 -5.60 -18.22
CA ILE A 242 -1.97 -6.25 -17.95
C ILE A 242 -0.88 -5.52 -18.75
N SER A 243 0.03 -4.85 -18.04
CA SER A 243 1.14 -4.11 -18.64
C SER A 243 2.35 -4.99 -18.92
N ALA A 244 2.58 -6.02 -18.07
CA ALA A 244 3.59 -7.05 -18.27
C ALA A 244 3.25 -8.30 -17.44
N LEU A 245 3.70 -9.46 -17.90
CA LEU A 245 3.71 -10.73 -17.18
C LEU A 245 5.16 -11.08 -16.77
N ASP A 246 5.30 -11.98 -15.82
CA ASP A 246 6.60 -12.53 -15.38
C ASP A 246 7.62 -11.44 -14.97
N ARG A 247 7.15 -10.39 -14.31
CA ARG A 247 7.99 -9.30 -13.86
C ARG A 247 8.70 -9.70 -12.57
N THR A 248 9.97 -10.09 -12.65
CA THR A 248 10.77 -10.38 -11.46
C THR A 248 11.06 -9.08 -10.70
N ILE A 249 10.60 -9.01 -9.45
CA ILE A 249 10.88 -7.92 -8.52
C ILE A 249 11.79 -8.45 -7.43
N THR A 250 12.93 -7.76 -7.22
CA THR A 250 13.85 -8.08 -6.12
C THR A 250 13.50 -7.23 -4.91
N MET A 251 13.27 -7.89 -3.79
CA MET A 251 12.93 -7.29 -2.50
C MET A 251 14.18 -6.74 -1.81
N SER A 252 13.98 -5.92 -0.78
CA SER A 252 15.06 -5.37 0.03
C SER A 252 15.88 -6.44 0.77
N ASP A 253 15.30 -7.60 1.03
CA ASP A 253 15.95 -8.78 1.63
C ASP A 253 16.63 -9.71 0.61
N GLY A 254 16.59 -9.34 -0.70
CA GLY A 254 17.13 -10.12 -1.81
C GLY A 254 16.18 -11.19 -2.36
N THR A 255 15.02 -11.40 -1.76
CA THR A 255 13.99 -12.33 -2.27
C THR A 255 13.48 -11.83 -3.62
N GLN A 256 13.32 -12.74 -4.57
CA GLN A 256 12.75 -12.44 -5.88
C GLN A 256 11.33 -13.00 -5.95
N MET A 257 10.41 -12.16 -6.41
CA MET A 257 9.03 -12.55 -6.68
C MET A 257 8.66 -12.28 -8.14
N ASN A 258 7.91 -13.21 -8.70
CA ASN A 258 7.31 -13.04 -10.02
C ASN A 258 5.96 -12.32 -9.87
N MET A 259 5.72 -11.27 -10.67
CA MET A 259 4.56 -10.40 -10.51
C MET A 259 3.90 -10.10 -11.86
N ILE A 260 2.58 -9.97 -11.84
CA ILE A 260 1.80 -9.33 -12.91
C ILE A 260 1.93 -7.83 -12.71
N GLN A 261 2.32 -7.09 -13.76
CA GLN A 261 2.29 -5.63 -13.76
C GLN A 261 1.00 -5.15 -14.42
N THR A 262 0.35 -4.16 -13.82
CA THR A 262 -0.89 -3.52 -14.33
C THR A 262 -0.79 -2.01 -14.18
N ASP A 263 -1.58 -1.27 -14.95
CA ASP A 263 -1.79 0.17 -14.82
C ASP A 263 -3.05 0.54 -14.03
N CYS A 264 -3.73 -0.46 -13.44
CA CYS A 264 -4.75 -0.20 -12.43
C CYS A 264 -4.22 0.72 -11.34
N ALA A 265 -5.03 1.67 -10.87
CA ALA A 265 -4.67 2.49 -9.72
C ALA A 265 -4.61 1.62 -8.45
N ILE A 266 -3.41 1.31 -8.01
CA ILE A 266 -3.13 0.52 -6.82
C ILE A 266 -2.66 1.45 -5.69
N HIS A 267 -3.32 1.35 -4.54
CA HIS A 267 -3.02 2.07 -3.31
C HIS A 267 -2.95 1.10 -2.13
N SER A 268 -2.38 1.53 -1.01
CA SER A 268 -2.17 0.67 0.18
C SER A 268 -3.43 -0.07 0.64
N GLY A 269 -4.61 0.51 0.50
CA GLY A 269 -5.87 -0.15 0.85
C GLY A 269 -6.34 -1.23 -0.14
N ASN A 270 -5.75 -1.33 -1.32
CA ASN A 270 -6.08 -2.39 -2.29
C ASN A 270 -5.23 -3.67 -2.08
N SER A 271 -4.15 -3.60 -1.27
CA SER A 271 -3.32 -4.78 -0.96
C SER A 271 -4.16 -5.92 -0.41
N GLY A 272 -3.96 -7.12 -0.94
CA GLY A 272 -4.71 -8.32 -0.60
C GLY A 272 -6.03 -8.48 -1.36
N GLY A 273 -6.47 -7.47 -2.10
CA GLY A 273 -7.65 -7.54 -2.95
C GLY A 273 -7.44 -8.36 -4.22
N PRO A 274 -8.54 -8.81 -4.86
CA PRO A 274 -8.48 -9.61 -6.09
C PRO A 274 -8.14 -8.76 -7.31
N LEU A 275 -7.38 -9.32 -8.24
CA LEU A 275 -7.25 -8.85 -9.61
C LEU A 275 -8.07 -9.78 -10.50
N PHE A 276 -9.15 -9.27 -11.06
CA PHE A 276 -10.07 -10.02 -11.96
C PHE A 276 -9.68 -9.84 -13.42
N ASN A 277 -9.83 -10.91 -14.20
CA ASN A 277 -9.88 -10.83 -15.66
C ASN A 277 -11.28 -10.38 -16.15
N ASN A 278 -11.46 -10.22 -17.47
CA ASN A 278 -12.74 -9.83 -18.08
C ASN A 278 -13.82 -10.93 -18.05
N HIS A 279 -13.49 -12.13 -17.54
CA HIS A 279 -14.46 -13.21 -17.28
C HIS A 279 -14.92 -13.23 -15.81
N GLY A 280 -14.40 -12.33 -14.98
CA GLY A 280 -14.70 -12.26 -13.54
C GLY A 280 -13.99 -13.35 -12.73
N GLU A 281 -12.86 -13.85 -13.20
CA GLU A 281 -12.03 -14.80 -12.50
C GLU A 281 -10.84 -14.08 -11.87
N VAL A 282 -10.45 -14.47 -10.66
CA VAL A 282 -9.29 -13.91 -9.96
C VAL A 282 -8.02 -14.53 -10.51
N ILE A 283 -7.19 -13.71 -11.14
CA ILE A 283 -5.91 -14.11 -11.73
C ILE A 283 -4.70 -13.66 -10.90
N GLY A 284 -4.92 -12.87 -9.87
CA GLY A 284 -3.84 -12.40 -9.00
C GLY A 284 -4.33 -11.73 -7.73
N ILE A 285 -3.40 -11.50 -6.81
CA ILE A 285 -3.59 -10.81 -5.53
C ILE A 285 -2.84 -9.49 -5.60
N VAL A 286 -3.57 -8.38 -5.53
CA VAL A 286 -2.98 -7.02 -5.61
C VAL A 286 -2.05 -6.78 -4.43
N SER A 287 -0.87 -6.20 -4.68
CA SER A 287 0.07 -5.81 -3.64
C SER A 287 0.63 -4.41 -3.87
N ALA A 288 0.22 -3.46 -3.04
CA ALA A 288 0.71 -2.08 -3.07
C ALA A 288 2.13 -1.93 -2.49
N LYS A 289 2.61 -2.93 -1.71
CA LYS A 289 3.98 -2.95 -1.16
C LYS A 289 5.04 -2.79 -2.24
N TYR A 290 4.79 -3.34 -3.42
CA TYR A 290 5.71 -3.33 -4.55
C TYR A 290 5.55 -2.12 -5.47
N SER A 291 4.40 -1.47 -5.45
CA SER A 291 4.14 -0.25 -6.21
C SER A 291 4.83 0.99 -5.64
N SER A 292 5.22 0.96 -4.36
CA SER A 292 5.80 2.09 -3.62
C SER A 292 7.30 1.97 -3.31
N SER A 293 8.01 0.95 -3.83
CA SER A 293 9.42 0.66 -3.50
C SER A 293 10.47 1.61 -4.10
N GLY A 294 10.08 2.80 -4.54
CA GLY A 294 10.98 3.91 -4.80
C GLY A 294 11.39 4.56 -3.48
N GLY A 295 12.70 4.48 -3.10
CA GLY A 295 13.21 5.05 -1.86
C GLY A 295 12.82 6.51 -1.62
N SER A 296 12.97 6.99 -0.40
CA SER A 296 12.49 8.27 0.18
C SER A 296 12.77 9.57 -0.61
N SER A 297 13.37 9.49 -1.79
CA SER A 297 13.69 10.61 -2.69
C SER A 297 13.19 10.41 -4.13
N SER A 298 12.48 9.32 -4.44
CA SER A 298 11.94 9.08 -5.78
C SER A 298 10.51 9.62 -5.86
N ALA A 299 10.20 10.35 -6.94
CA ALA A 299 8.83 10.69 -7.29
C ALA A 299 7.99 9.39 -7.33
N SER A 300 6.81 9.40 -6.74
CA SER A 300 5.86 8.30 -6.86
C SER A 300 5.64 8.04 -8.36
N VAL A 301 5.96 6.83 -8.83
CA VAL A 301 5.72 6.46 -10.22
C VAL A 301 4.26 6.05 -10.29
N GLU A 302 3.40 6.97 -10.73
CA GLU A 302 1.98 6.68 -10.98
C GLU A 302 1.84 5.70 -12.17
N GLY A 303 0.88 4.78 -12.07
CA GLY A 303 0.58 3.83 -13.15
C GLY A 303 1.43 2.55 -13.14
N LEU A 304 2.13 2.24 -12.04
CA LEU A 304 2.77 0.95 -11.82
C LEU A 304 2.06 0.22 -10.66
N GLY A 305 1.20 -0.70 -11.00
CA GLY A 305 0.57 -1.63 -10.07
C GLY A 305 1.15 -3.03 -10.22
N PHE A 306 1.13 -3.81 -9.16
CA PHE A 306 1.61 -5.19 -9.16
C PHE A 306 0.61 -6.12 -8.47
N ALA A 307 0.53 -7.36 -8.97
CA ALA A 307 -0.23 -8.42 -8.35
C ALA A 307 0.57 -9.73 -8.38
N ILE A 308 0.43 -10.53 -7.33
CA ILE A 308 0.99 -11.88 -7.22
C ILE A 308 0.18 -12.78 -8.15
N PRO A 309 0.80 -13.50 -9.10
CA PRO A 309 0.08 -14.41 -10.00
C PRO A 309 -0.63 -15.52 -9.21
N MET A 310 -1.89 -15.81 -9.55
CA MET A 310 -2.66 -16.82 -8.83
C MET A 310 -2.08 -18.22 -9.00
N ASP A 311 -1.55 -18.56 -10.19
CA ASP A 311 -0.95 -19.87 -10.46
C ASP A 311 0.27 -20.14 -9.56
N ASP A 312 1.02 -19.09 -9.17
CA ASP A 312 2.21 -19.24 -8.32
C ASP A 312 1.86 -19.60 -6.86
N VAL A 313 0.62 -19.34 -6.43
CA VAL A 313 0.20 -19.46 -5.02
C VAL A 313 -1.01 -20.36 -4.80
N ALA A 314 -1.73 -20.81 -5.84
CA ALA A 314 -2.98 -21.55 -5.73
C ALA A 314 -2.85 -22.82 -4.90
N ASP A 315 -1.80 -23.62 -5.11
CA ASP A 315 -1.54 -24.83 -4.34
C ASP A 315 -1.27 -24.51 -2.86
N MET A 316 -0.48 -23.48 -2.59
CA MET A 316 -0.20 -23.02 -1.22
C MET A 316 -1.48 -22.53 -0.53
N VAL A 317 -2.33 -21.78 -1.23
CA VAL A 317 -3.63 -21.32 -0.69
C VAL A 317 -4.52 -22.51 -0.34
N SER A 318 -4.58 -23.54 -1.19
CA SER A 318 -5.32 -24.76 -0.91
C SER A 318 -4.81 -25.49 0.33
N GLU A 319 -3.49 -25.56 0.52
CA GLU A 319 -2.88 -26.17 1.69
C GLU A 319 -3.12 -25.34 2.95
N LEU A 320 -3.02 -24.01 2.86
CA LEU A 320 -3.33 -23.12 3.99
C LEU A 320 -4.79 -23.28 4.45
N VAL A 321 -5.74 -23.37 3.53
CA VAL A 321 -7.16 -23.62 3.87
C VAL A 321 -7.36 -24.98 4.53
N THR A 322 -6.65 -26.03 4.04
CA THR A 322 -6.87 -27.42 4.44
C THR A 322 -6.10 -27.76 5.73
N ASN A 323 -4.84 -27.35 5.81
CA ASN A 323 -3.89 -27.77 6.85
C ASN A 323 -3.54 -26.64 7.83
N GLY A 324 -3.78 -25.37 7.47
CA GLY A 324 -3.35 -24.20 8.22
C GLY A 324 -1.89 -23.80 7.95
N TYR A 325 -1.15 -24.54 7.15
CA TYR A 325 0.23 -24.26 6.76
C TYR A 325 0.56 -24.94 5.43
N VAL A 326 1.66 -24.50 4.79
CA VAL A 326 2.17 -25.11 3.55
C VAL A 326 3.01 -26.33 3.91
N THR A 327 2.57 -27.50 3.46
CA THR A 327 3.20 -28.79 3.75
C THR A 327 4.49 -29.01 2.95
N GLY A 328 5.28 -30.01 3.34
CA GLY A 328 6.48 -30.42 2.61
C GLY A 328 7.65 -29.46 2.70
N LYS A 329 7.62 -28.44 3.56
CA LYS A 329 8.76 -27.55 3.81
C LYS A 329 9.70 -28.12 4.86
N PRO A 330 11.01 -28.17 4.58
CA PRO A 330 11.97 -28.66 5.56
C PRO A 330 12.34 -27.59 6.59
N ILE A 331 12.45 -27.98 7.86
CA ILE A 331 13.00 -27.14 8.93
C ILE A 331 14.30 -27.75 9.47
N LEU A 332 15.28 -26.88 9.78
CA LEU A 332 16.55 -27.29 10.40
C LEU A 332 16.56 -27.04 11.91
N GLY A 333 15.67 -26.19 12.40
CA GLY A 333 15.52 -25.88 13.82
C GLY A 333 16.70 -25.07 14.39
N ILE A 334 17.26 -24.16 13.60
CA ILE A 334 18.31 -23.23 14.03
C ILE A 334 18.00 -21.83 13.50
N SER A 335 18.48 -20.80 14.21
CA SER A 335 18.52 -19.43 13.72
C SER A 335 19.95 -19.09 13.31
N VAL A 336 20.12 -18.48 12.15
CA VAL A 336 21.43 -18.17 11.56
C VAL A 336 21.52 -16.70 11.16
N GLU A 337 22.74 -16.18 11.13
CA GLU A 337 23.10 -14.86 10.61
C GLU A 337 24.36 -14.98 9.74
N ASP A 338 24.66 -13.94 8.97
CA ASP A 338 25.90 -13.87 8.20
C ASP A 338 27.10 -13.65 9.13
N VAL A 339 28.23 -14.29 8.82
CA VAL A 339 29.50 -13.98 9.48
C VAL A 339 29.95 -12.60 9.00
N SER A 340 30.05 -11.61 9.91
CA SER A 340 30.44 -10.25 9.56
C SER A 340 31.86 -10.18 8.99
N GLU A 341 32.12 -9.25 8.07
CA GLU A 341 33.43 -9.03 7.45
C GLU A 341 34.55 -8.78 8.49
N ASN A 342 34.20 -8.11 9.58
CA ASN A 342 35.13 -7.90 10.70
C ASN A 342 35.61 -9.23 11.31
N VAL A 343 34.72 -10.19 11.51
CA VAL A 343 35.06 -11.51 12.06
C VAL A 343 35.86 -12.33 11.05
N GLN A 344 35.52 -12.26 9.76
CA GLN A 344 36.25 -12.91 8.69
C GLN A 344 37.71 -12.41 8.59
N SER A 345 37.97 -11.14 8.91
CA SER A 345 39.33 -10.58 8.91
C SER A 345 40.29 -11.24 9.91
N TYR A 346 39.77 -11.97 10.92
CA TYR A 346 40.54 -12.75 11.87
C TYR A 346 40.73 -14.22 11.44
N GLY A 347 40.47 -14.55 10.18
CA GLY A 347 40.69 -15.90 9.62
C GLY A 347 39.49 -16.84 9.85
N VAL A 348 38.33 -16.33 10.22
CA VAL A 348 37.09 -17.08 10.33
C VAL A 348 36.45 -17.17 8.93
N PRO A 349 35.98 -18.36 8.47
CA PRO A 349 35.40 -18.48 7.14
C PRO A 349 34.09 -17.69 7.02
N ALA A 350 33.75 -17.25 5.80
CA ALA A 350 32.40 -16.81 5.45
C ALA A 350 31.44 -17.98 5.60
N GLY A 351 30.18 -17.70 5.92
CA GLY A 351 29.14 -18.72 6.10
C GLY A 351 27.98 -18.24 6.97
N ALA A 352 27.10 -19.16 7.30
CA ALA A 352 25.96 -18.94 8.18
C ALA A 352 26.33 -19.31 9.63
N ILE A 353 26.43 -18.32 10.53
CA ILE A 353 26.71 -18.56 11.96
C ILE A 353 25.41 -18.88 12.71
N VAL A 354 25.42 -19.98 13.46
CA VAL A 354 24.28 -20.41 14.30
C VAL A 354 24.18 -19.51 15.53
N ARG A 355 23.06 -18.81 15.68
CA ARG A 355 22.72 -17.90 16.78
C ARG A 355 21.85 -18.56 17.84
N ALA A 356 20.96 -19.46 17.40
CA ALA A 356 20.14 -20.23 18.30
C ALA A 356 19.96 -21.65 17.75
N VAL A 357 19.83 -22.62 18.64
CA VAL A 357 19.45 -24.00 18.33
C VAL A 357 18.14 -24.26 19.07
N THR A 358 17.11 -24.67 18.33
CA THR A 358 15.78 -24.91 18.89
C THR A 358 15.72 -26.24 19.59
N PRO A 359 15.41 -26.26 20.90
CA PRO A 359 15.30 -27.51 21.64
C PRO A 359 14.26 -28.49 21.06
N GLY A 360 14.60 -29.76 20.94
CA GLY A 360 13.72 -30.79 20.43
C GLY A 360 13.65 -30.92 18.90
N LEU A 361 14.25 -30.00 18.12
CA LEU A 361 14.28 -30.10 16.66
C LEU A 361 15.56 -30.78 16.12
N CYS A 362 15.54 -31.05 14.81
CA CYS A 362 16.58 -31.85 14.15
C CYS A 362 18.00 -31.27 14.27
N GLY A 363 18.17 -29.96 14.33
CA GLY A 363 19.47 -29.32 14.51
C GLY A 363 20.12 -29.69 15.87
N GLU A 364 19.34 -29.61 16.95
CA GLU A 364 19.80 -30.04 18.26
C GLU A 364 20.10 -31.53 18.28
N LYS A 365 19.17 -32.36 17.75
CA LYS A 365 19.36 -33.84 17.71
C LYS A 365 20.61 -34.24 16.92
N ALA A 366 20.98 -33.47 15.91
CA ALA A 366 22.19 -33.69 15.13
C ALA A 366 23.48 -33.17 15.81
N GLY A 367 23.35 -32.39 16.88
CA GLY A 367 24.49 -31.87 17.64
C GLY A 367 25.04 -30.54 17.10
N LEU A 368 24.23 -29.75 16.40
CA LEU A 368 24.55 -28.36 16.09
C LEU A 368 24.59 -27.52 17.37
N GLN A 369 25.47 -26.54 17.41
CA GLN A 369 25.71 -25.70 18.58
C GLN A 369 25.70 -24.20 18.20
N VAL A 370 25.35 -23.37 19.15
CA VAL A 370 25.50 -21.89 19.00
C VAL A 370 26.98 -21.60 18.79
N GLY A 371 27.26 -20.76 17.78
CA GLY A 371 28.60 -20.39 17.35
C GLY A 371 29.19 -21.26 16.24
N ASP A 372 28.53 -22.35 15.82
CA ASP A 372 28.88 -23.08 14.62
C ASP A 372 28.77 -22.18 13.39
N ILE A 373 29.68 -22.26 12.43
CA ILE A 373 29.59 -21.58 11.14
C ILE A 373 29.43 -22.67 10.08
N ILE A 374 28.27 -22.65 9.44
CA ILE A 374 27.93 -23.57 8.34
C ILE A 374 28.50 -23.00 7.06
N THR A 375 29.43 -23.74 6.44
CA THR A 375 30.16 -23.35 5.24
C THR A 375 29.77 -24.15 3.99
N LYS A 376 29.12 -25.31 4.17
CA LYS A 376 28.55 -26.13 3.09
C LYS A 376 27.31 -26.87 3.56
N ILE A 377 26.42 -27.13 2.61
CA ILE A 377 25.32 -28.08 2.69
C ILE A 377 25.48 -29.06 1.52
N ASP A 378 25.69 -30.32 1.86
CA ASP A 378 26.15 -31.38 0.95
C ASP A 378 27.37 -30.90 0.12
N ASP A 379 27.27 -30.82 -1.20
CA ASP A 379 28.34 -30.33 -2.09
C ASP A 379 28.29 -28.82 -2.39
N GLN A 380 27.23 -28.12 -1.94
CA GLN A 380 27.04 -26.70 -2.20
C GLN A 380 27.74 -25.84 -1.15
N GLU A 381 28.55 -24.89 -1.56
CA GLU A 381 29.16 -23.90 -0.67
C GLU A 381 28.11 -22.89 -0.18
N VAL A 382 28.29 -22.45 1.06
CA VAL A 382 27.43 -21.50 1.77
C VAL A 382 28.31 -20.37 2.29
N SER A 383 28.09 -19.17 1.80
CA SER A 383 28.79 -17.96 2.21
C SER A 383 27.92 -17.01 3.06
N SER A 384 26.60 -17.26 3.13
CA SER A 384 25.63 -16.44 3.85
C SER A 384 24.49 -17.28 4.44
N ALA A 385 23.75 -16.70 5.38
CA ALA A 385 22.52 -17.28 5.92
C ALA A 385 21.45 -17.51 4.85
N SER A 386 21.31 -16.56 3.93
CA SER A 386 20.36 -16.66 2.82
C SER A 386 20.67 -17.81 1.88
N GLU A 387 21.96 -18.05 1.57
CA GLU A 387 22.37 -19.20 0.76
C GLU A 387 22.10 -20.52 1.46
N LEU A 388 22.33 -20.62 2.78
CA LEU A 388 21.99 -21.82 3.55
C LEU A 388 20.48 -22.10 3.51
N ILE A 389 19.65 -21.05 3.70
CA ILE A 389 18.20 -21.18 3.66
C ILE A 389 17.73 -21.61 2.27
N ALA A 390 18.27 -21.00 1.20
CA ALA A 390 17.94 -21.36 -0.17
C ALA A 390 18.32 -22.82 -0.48
N ALA A 391 19.52 -23.24 -0.13
CA ALA A 391 20.00 -24.62 -0.32
C ALA A 391 19.16 -25.63 0.47
N LYS A 392 18.88 -25.35 1.75
CA LYS A 392 17.98 -26.17 2.58
C LYS A 392 16.59 -26.34 1.94
N ASN A 393 16.03 -25.28 1.35
CA ASN A 393 14.69 -25.32 0.75
C ASN A 393 14.62 -26.14 -0.55
N THR A 394 15.74 -26.60 -1.11
CA THR A 394 15.74 -27.54 -2.23
C THR A 394 15.50 -28.99 -1.80
N HIS A 395 15.58 -29.27 -0.51
CA HIS A 395 15.34 -30.58 0.08
C HIS A 395 13.89 -30.72 0.58
N LYS A 396 13.52 -31.93 0.95
CA LYS A 396 12.21 -32.26 1.54
C LYS A 396 12.35 -32.67 3.00
N PRO A 397 11.29 -32.64 3.79
CA PRO A 397 11.25 -33.32 5.07
C PRO A 397 11.71 -34.79 4.90
N ASP A 398 12.36 -35.33 5.94
CA ASP A 398 12.99 -36.65 6.01
C ASP A 398 14.25 -36.82 5.13
N ASP A 399 14.63 -35.86 4.29
CA ASP A 399 15.94 -35.90 3.64
C ASP A 399 17.06 -35.74 4.67
N THR A 400 18.14 -36.51 4.47
CA THR A 400 19.36 -36.39 5.29
C THR A 400 20.41 -35.61 4.54
N ILE A 401 20.74 -34.42 5.05
CA ILE A 401 21.77 -33.52 4.53
C ILE A 401 23.06 -33.62 5.33
N THR A 402 24.17 -33.26 4.70
CA THR A 402 25.48 -33.16 5.37
C THR A 402 25.92 -31.73 5.45
N LEU A 403 26.02 -31.16 6.64
CA LEU A 403 26.50 -29.82 6.88
C LEU A 403 28.00 -29.85 7.17
N THR A 404 28.79 -29.02 6.46
CA THR A 404 30.19 -28.77 6.85
C THR A 404 30.20 -27.56 7.78
N VAL A 405 30.71 -27.78 8.99
CA VAL A 405 30.65 -26.82 10.09
C VAL A 405 32.05 -26.47 10.55
N PHE A 406 32.35 -25.18 10.66
CA PHE A 406 33.54 -24.68 11.33
C PHE A 406 33.21 -24.38 12.79
N ARG A 407 33.87 -25.11 13.71
CA ARG A 407 33.65 -25.07 15.15
C ARG A 407 35.00 -25.06 15.88
N ASN A 408 35.22 -24.07 16.74
CA ASN A 408 36.46 -23.95 17.55
C ASN A 408 37.78 -24.00 16.76
N GLY A 409 37.77 -23.48 15.55
CA GLY A 409 38.96 -23.44 14.67
C GLY A 409 39.14 -24.67 13.79
N GLU A 410 38.28 -25.68 13.90
CA GLU A 410 38.33 -26.92 13.13
C GLU A 410 37.08 -27.08 12.25
N THR A 411 37.25 -27.72 11.11
CA THR A 411 36.17 -28.09 10.22
C THR A 411 35.70 -29.51 10.50
N THR A 412 34.41 -29.68 10.73
CA THR A 412 33.76 -30.98 10.96
C THR A 412 32.52 -31.13 10.11
N THR A 413 31.95 -32.33 10.05
CA THR A 413 30.69 -32.57 9.32
C THR A 413 29.62 -33.06 10.29
N VAL A 414 28.39 -32.54 10.09
CA VAL A 414 27.22 -32.93 10.88
C VAL A 414 26.14 -33.40 9.90
N LYS A 415 25.61 -34.61 10.13
CA LYS A 415 24.48 -35.13 9.36
C LYS A 415 23.18 -34.80 10.07
N VAL A 416 22.27 -34.20 9.34
CA VAL A 416 20.96 -33.80 9.87
C VAL A 416 19.86 -34.37 8.99
N THR A 417 18.90 -35.07 9.59
CA THR A 417 17.67 -35.46 8.94
C THR A 417 16.66 -34.32 9.14
N LEU A 418 16.25 -33.67 8.08
CA LEU A 418 15.33 -32.52 8.11
C LEU A 418 13.96 -32.97 8.60
N GLU A 419 13.31 -32.13 9.38
CA GLU A 419 11.93 -32.32 9.78
C GLU A 419 11.00 -31.46 8.94
N GLU A 420 9.69 -31.77 8.94
CA GLU A 420 8.68 -30.89 8.34
C GLU A 420 8.47 -29.66 9.21
N SER A 421 8.44 -28.46 8.57
CA SER A 421 8.06 -27.22 9.22
C SER A 421 6.57 -27.21 9.46
N THR A 422 6.18 -27.08 10.73
CA THR A 422 4.78 -26.91 11.15
C THR A 422 4.68 -25.68 12.03
N PRO A 423 3.48 -25.08 12.18
CA PRO A 423 3.31 -23.88 13.00
C PRO A 423 3.85 -24.04 14.43
N GLU A 424 3.73 -25.23 15.01
CA GLU A 424 4.25 -25.50 16.35
C GLU A 424 5.78 -25.46 16.40
N LYS A 425 6.45 -26.01 15.37
CA LYS A 425 7.91 -26.02 15.30
C LYS A 425 8.48 -24.63 14.98
N GLU A 426 7.80 -23.88 14.11
CA GLU A 426 8.13 -22.48 13.82
C GLU A 426 8.01 -21.62 15.09
N ALA A 427 6.92 -21.75 15.83
CA ALA A 427 6.75 -21.07 17.12
C ALA A 427 7.82 -21.44 18.16
N LEU A 428 8.29 -22.68 18.17
CA LEU A 428 9.43 -23.09 19.02
C LEU A 428 10.73 -22.43 18.57
N GLN A 429 10.96 -22.33 17.25
CA GLN A 429 12.15 -21.68 16.69
C GLN A 429 12.17 -20.19 16.98
N GLU A 430 11.04 -19.49 16.82
CA GLU A 430 10.91 -18.07 17.18
C GLU A 430 11.19 -17.80 18.66
N LYS A 431 10.65 -18.63 19.55
CA LYS A 431 10.93 -18.51 20.99
C LYS A 431 12.41 -18.71 21.30
N ALA A 432 13.08 -19.69 20.68
CA ALA A 432 14.50 -19.90 20.86
C ALA A 432 15.32 -18.71 20.35
N GLN A 433 14.94 -18.12 19.24
CA GLN A 433 15.59 -16.93 18.70
C GLN A 433 15.39 -15.70 19.60
N GLN A 434 14.18 -15.46 20.10
CA GLN A 434 13.89 -14.37 21.03
C GLN A 434 14.68 -14.50 22.32
N GLN A 435 14.79 -15.71 22.89
CA GLN A 435 15.59 -15.99 24.09
C GLN A 435 17.07 -15.69 23.83
N ALA A 436 17.63 -16.17 22.72
CA ALA A 436 19.02 -15.92 22.36
C ALA A 436 19.31 -14.41 22.20
N THR A 437 18.39 -13.67 21.59
CA THR A 437 18.50 -12.20 21.44
C THR A 437 18.46 -11.49 22.80
N GLN A 438 17.57 -11.89 23.70
CA GLN A 438 17.49 -11.32 25.06
C GLN A 438 18.75 -11.61 25.88
N GLU A 439 19.27 -12.82 25.81
CA GLU A 439 20.52 -13.20 26.49
C GLU A 439 21.72 -12.39 25.97
N GLN A 440 21.82 -12.16 24.67
CA GLN A 440 22.86 -11.31 24.08
C GLN A 440 22.75 -9.87 24.57
N GLN A 441 21.55 -9.29 24.59
CA GLN A 441 21.33 -7.92 25.10
C GLN A 441 21.70 -7.79 26.58
N GLN A 442 21.33 -8.76 27.41
CA GLN A 442 21.69 -8.79 28.82
C GLN A 442 23.21 -8.88 29.03
N GLN A 443 23.90 -9.72 28.26
CA GLN A 443 25.36 -9.82 28.31
C GLN A 443 26.04 -8.51 27.91
N GLN A 444 25.56 -7.82 26.86
CA GLN A 444 26.09 -6.53 26.46
C GLN A 444 25.88 -5.45 27.53
N GLN A 445 24.72 -5.41 28.17
CA GLN A 445 24.43 -4.48 29.26
C GLN A 445 25.34 -4.73 30.48
N GLN A 446 25.59 -5.99 30.84
CA GLN A 446 26.50 -6.35 31.94
C GLN A 446 27.95 -5.95 31.63
N GLN A 447 28.42 -6.13 30.39
CA GLN A 447 29.77 -5.71 29.98
C GLN A 447 29.91 -4.17 30.02
N GLN A 448 28.90 -3.41 29.60
CA GLN A 448 28.92 -1.95 29.70
C GLN A 448 28.93 -1.45 31.15
N GLN A 449 28.20 -2.10 32.04
CA GLN A 449 28.21 -1.79 33.46
C GLN A 449 29.58 -2.07 34.13
N GLN A 450 30.25 -3.16 33.74
CA GLN A 450 31.59 -3.48 34.24
C GLN A 450 32.64 -2.52 33.72
N GLN A 451 32.57 -2.04 32.49
CA GLN A 451 33.46 -1.02 31.94
C GLN A 451 33.20 0.36 32.54
N GLY A 452 31.95 0.70 32.88
CA GLY A 452 31.59 1.95 33.57
C GLY A 452 32.05 2.01 35.03
N SER A 453 32.19 0.86 35.70
CA SER A 453 32.64 0.81 37.12
C SER A 453 34.16 0.82 37.29
N SER A 454 34.94 0.60 36.21
CA SER A 454 36.42 0.66 36.26
C SER A 454 36.98 2.07 35.97
N GLY A 455 36.11 3.08 35.91
CA GLY A 455 36.48 4.50 35.68
C GLY A 455 36.97 5.19 36.93
N TRP A 456 38.29 5.23 37.11
CA TRP A 456 39.14 6.23 37.80
C TRP A 456 38.87 6.56 39.28
N PRO A 457 39.75 6.10 40.15
CA PRO A 457 39.91 6.72 41.45
C PRO A 457 40.89 7.90 41.33
N PHE A 458 40.49 9.06 40.81
CA PHE A 458 41.24 10.28 41.07
C PHE A 458 40.73 10.93 42.35
N GLY A 459 41.55 10.76 43.34
CA GLY A 459 41.44 11.29 44.67
C GLY A 459 41.26 12.79 44.67
N SER A 460 40.47 13.20 45.63
CA SER A 460 40.46 14.48 46.29
C SER A 460 41.89 14.99 46.55
N PHE A 461 42.33 16.00 45.81
CA PHE A 461 43.35 16.89 46.29
C PHE A 461 42.66 18.15 46.84
N GLY A 462 42.58 18.18 48.16
CA GLY A 462 42.29 19.39 48.88
C GLY A 462 43.48 20.36 48.79
N TYR A 463 43.16 21.65 48.57
CA TYR A 463 43.77 22.85 49.20
C TYR A 463 42.68 23.91 49.22
#